data_00075b9431ca03089c64c1e46eca0b34
#
_entry.id   00075b9431ca03089c64c1e46eca0b34
#
_cell.length_a   1.000
_cell.length_b   1.000
_cell.length_c   1.000
_cell.angle_alpha   90.00
_cell.angle_beta   90.00
_cell.angle_gamma   90.00
#
_symmetry.space_group_name_H-M   'P 1'
#
loop_
_entity.id
_entity.type
_entity.pdbx_description
1 polymer ?
#
loop_
_entity_poly.entity_id
_entity_poly.type
_entity_poly.pdbx_seq_one_letter_code
_entity_poly.pdbx_strand_id
1 'polypeptide(L)'
;MKNLDRLFVLTGLVFLLIGMALGLKMSATMDFTLHGLHAHLNLLGFVLMTLFGLCYRAWPKMVESKLATVHYFLHTVCVAVALFLLYFLLSNPELGPKIGPVMDGFLGGAYLGILIFAYLVLTRAKE
;
A
#
# COMPACT_ATOMS: atom_id res chain seq x y z
N MET A 1 16.19 -3.37 10.06
CA MET A 1 15.88 -1.94 10.31
C MET A 1 15.11 -1.87 11.62
N LYS A 2 15.69 -1.23 12.63
CA LYS A 2 14.98 -1.01 13.91
C LYS A 2 13.73 -0.14 13.62
N ASN A 3 12.59 -0.46 14.18
CA ASN A 3 11.32 0.27 14.04
C ASN A 3 10.60 0.09 12.67
N LEU A 4 10.84 -0.99 11.96
CA LEU A 4 10.14 -1.29 10.71
C LEU A 4 8.62 -1.39 10.90
N ASP A 5 8.20 -2.01 12.01
CA ASP A 5 6.81 -2.10 12.45
C ASP A 5 6.14 -0.72 12.54
N ARG A 6 6.82 0.22 13.19
CA ARG A 6 6.34 1.61 13.32
C ARG A 6 6.29 2.33 11.97
N LEU A 7 7.27 2.11 11.10
CA LEU A 7 7.29 2.74 9.77
C LEU A 7 6.10 2.29 8.92
N PHE A 8 5.78 1.01 8.92
CA PHE A 8 4.58 0.51 8.24
C PHE A 8 3.31 1.20 8.73
N VAL A 9 3.12 1.31 10.05
CA VAL A 9 1.93 1.95 10.62
C VAL A 9 1.89 3.44 10.27
N LEU A 10 3.01 4.16 10.40
CA LEU A 10 3.06 5.59 10.08
C LEU A 10 2.79 5.86 8.59
N THR A 11 3.36 5.04 7.70
CA THR A 11 3.07 5.13 6.26
C THR A 11 1.60 4.84 5.99
N GLY A 12 1.03 3.83 6.63
CA GLY A 12 -0.41 3.52 6.55
C GLY A 12 -1.28 4.70 6.99
N LEU A 13 -0.92 5.38 8.07
CA LEU A 13 -1.64 6.57 8.53
C LEU A 13 -1.59 7.73 7.52
N VAL A 14 -0.48 7.92 6.81
CA VAL A 14 -0.41 8.92 5.73
C VAL A 14 -1.41 8.59 4.62
N PHE A 15 -1.47 7.33 4.19
CA PHE A 15 -2.47 6.89 3.21
C PHE A 15 -3.91 7.08 3.72
N LEU A 16 -4.17 6.80 4.99
CA LEU A 16 -5.49 6.99 5.60
C LEU A 16 -5.90 8.46 5.59
N LEU A 17 -5.00 9.37 5.99
CA LEU A 17 -5.30 10.80 6.00
C LEU A 17 -5.66 11.31 4.60
N ILE A 18 -4.92 10.88 3.58
CA ILE A 18 -5.21 11.22 2.18
C ILE A 18 -6.55 10.61 1.75
N GLY A 19 -6.76 9.33 2.04
CA GLY A 19 -7.99 8.61 1.70
C GLY A 19 -9.23 9.20 2.36
N MET A 20 -9.16 9.56 3.63
CA MET A 20 -10.25 10.19 4.37
C MET A 20 -10.54 11.61 3.85
N ALA A 21 -9.52 12.42 3.58
CA ALA A 21 -9.68 13.74 2.98
C ALA A 21 -10.39 13.66 1.61
N LEU A 22 -10.01 12.67 0.80
CA LEU A 22 -10.66 12.40 -0.48
C LEU A 22 -12.13 11.99 -0.29
N GLY A 23 -12.43 11.14 0.68
CA GLY A 23 -13.81 10.76 1.03
C GLY A 23 -14.67 11.95 1.45
N LEU A 24 -14.13 12.84 2.28
CA LEU A 24 -14.81 14.07 2.68
C LEU A 24 -15.08 14.99 1.49
N LYS A 25 -14.10 15.14 0.58
CA LYS A 25 -14.30 15.91 -0.65
C LYS A 25 -15.39 15.31 -1.53
N MET A 26 -15.39 14.00 -1.75
CA MET A 26 -16.41 13.33 -2.55
C MET A 26 -17.82 13.52 -1.97
N SER A 27 -17.96 13.41 -0.66
CA SER A 27 -19.23 13.64 0.03
C SER A 27 -19.70 15.10 -0.12
N ALA A 28 -18.80 16.07 0.03
CA ALA A 28 -19.14 17.49 -0.07
C ALA A 28 -19.51 17.94 -1.49
N THR A 29 -18.88 17.34 -2.51
CA THR A 29 -19.11 17.69 -3.92
C THR A 29 -20.12 16.79 -4.62
N MET A 30 -20.52 15.67 -4.00
CA MET A 30 -21.31 14.61 -4.63
C MET A 30 -20.70 14.07 -5.93
N ASP A 31 -19.38 14.20 -6.08
CA ASP A 31 -18.59 13.66 -7.18
C ASP A 31 -17.80 12.43 -6.69
N PHE A 32 -18.20 11.26 -7.14
CA PHE A 32 -17.64 9.97 -6.75
C PHE A 32 -16.69 9.37 -7.79
N THR A 33 -16.19 10.16 -8.72
CA THR A 33 -15.26 9.72 -9.77
C THR A 33 -14.03 9.01 -9.18
N LEU A 34 -13.53 9.49 -8.04
CA LEU A 34 -12.33 8.96 -7.38
C LEU A 34 -12.64 7.93 -6.27
N HIS A 35 -13.84 7.36 -6.23
CA HIS A 35 -14.19 6.42 -5.16
C HIS A 35 -13.28 5.18 -5.15
N GLY A 36 -12.86 4.68 -6.31
CA GLY A 36 -11.90 3.58 -6.41
C GLY A 36 -10.55 3.92 -5.81
N LEU A 37 -10.06 5.15 -6.02
CA LEU A 37 -8.83 5.64 -5.39
C LEU A 37 -8.98 5.72 -3.86
N HIS A 38 -10.09 6.29 -3.38
CA HIS A 38 -10.41 6.34 -1.95
C HIS A 38 -10.37 4.94 -1.31
N ALA A 39 -11.03 3.97 -1.92
CA ALA A 39 -11.05 2.60 -1.43
C ALA A 39 -9.65 1.97 -1.36
N HIS A 40 -8.84 2.12 -2.41
CA HIS A 40 -7.48 1.56 -2.44
C HIS A 40 -6.51 2.26 -1.49
N LEU A 41 -6.62 3.58 -1.31
CA LEU A 41 -5.86 4.31 -0.29
C LEU A 41 -6.12 3.73 1.11
N ASN A 42 -7.37 3.43 1.42
CA ASN A 42 -7.74 2.87 2.71
C ASN A 42 -7.37 1.40 2.85
N LEU A 43 -7.52 0.58 1.81
CA LEU A 43 -7.27 -0.86 1.87
C LEU A 43 -5.80 -1.21 1.65
N LEU A 44 -5.23 -0.86 0.50
CA LEU A 44 -3.82 -1.17 0.18
C LEU A 44 -2.85 -0.25 0.94
N GLY A 45 -3.23 1.00 1.12
CA GLY A 45 -2.43 1.98 1.84
C GLY A 45 -2.51 1.80 3.35
N PHE A 46 -3.68 1.95 3.96
CA PHE A 46 -3.80 1.95 5.42
C PHE A 46 -3.94 0.56 6.01
N VAL A 47 -4.98 -0.19 5.65
CA VAL A 47 -5.29 -1.47 6.31
C VAL A 47 -4.14 -2.45 6.16
N LEU A 48 -3.67 -2.67 4.95
CA LEU A 48 -2.63 -3.66 4.66
C LEU A 48 -1.29 -3.25 5.28
N MET A 49 -0.89 -1.98 5.18
CA MET A 49 0.34 -1.48 5.80
C MET A 49 0.30 -1.61 7.33
N THR A 50 -0.83 -1.29 7.95
CA THR A 50 -1.00 -1.43 9.39
C THR A 50 -0.92 -2.89 9.82
N LEU A 51 -1.57 -3.81 9.09
CA LEU A 51 -1.48 -5.24 9.34
C LEU A 51 -0.04 -5.75 9.24
N PHE A 52 0.71 -5.35 8.22
CA PHE A 52 2.13 -5.69 8.13
C PHE A 52 2.92 -5.21 9.35
N GLY A 53 2.72 -3.95 9.75
CA GLY A 53 3.37 -3.38 10.93
C GLY A 53 3.07 -4.18 12.20
N LEU A 54 1.79 -4.51 12.43
CA LEU A 54 1.37 -5.31 13.58
C LEU A 54 1.96 -6.73 13.55
N CYS A 55 2.02 -7.37 12.40
CA CYS A 55 2.63 -8.69 12.24
C CYS A 55 4.14 -8.64 12.54
N TYR A 56 4.85 -7.64 12.03
CA TYR A 56 6.27 -7.44 12.35
C TYR A 56 6.50 -7.16 13.84
N ARG A 57 5.56 -6.50 14.49
CA ARG A 57 5.61 -6.29 15.94
C ARG A 57 5.36 -7.58 16.71
N ALA A 58 4.41 -8.39 16.26
CA ALA A 58 4.07 -9.68 16.88
C ALA A 58 5.18 -10.74 16.70
N TRP A 59 5.88 -10.70 15.56
CA TRP A 59 6.94 -11.65 15.21
C TRP A 59 8.28 -10.95 14.93
N PRO A 60 9.01 -10.49 15.96
CA PRO A 60 10.22 -9.69 15.78
C PRO A 60 11.32 -10.36 14.96
N LYS A 61 11.39 -11.70 14.97
CA LYS A 61 12.36 -12.47 14.15
C LYS A 61 12.22 -12.22 12.64
N MET A 62 11.03 -11.81 12.19
CA MET A 62 10.83 -11.43 10.79
C MET A 62 11.61 -10.17 10.42
N VAL A 63 11.75 -9.21 11.35
CA VAL A 63 12.45 -7.93 11.13
C VAL A 63 13.96 -8.11 10.99
N GLU A 64 14.53 -9.19 11.51
CA GLU A 64 15.96 -9.50 11.39
C GLU A 64 16.37 -9.81 9.93
N SER A 65 15.40 -10.20 9.10
CA SER A 65 15.65 -10.46 7.68
C SER A 65 15.76 -9.17 6.87
N LYS A 66 16.74 -9.10 6.00
CA LYS A 66 16.85 -8.02 5.00
C LYS A 66 15.62 -7.97 4.08
N LEU A 67 14.95 -9.10 3.86
CA LEU A 67 13.72 -9.16 3.07
C LEU A 67 12.57 -8.35 3.69
N ALA A 68 12.54 -8.18 5.01
CA ALA A 68 11.54 -7.32 5.66
C ALA A 68 11.69 -5.86 5.23
N THR A 69 12.94 -5.38 5.14
CA THR A 69 13.23 -4.02 4.64
C THR A 69 12.91 -3.90 3.15
N VAL A 70 13.27 -4.90 2.35
CA VAL A 70 12.91 -4.95 0.91
C VAL A 70 11.39 -4.92 0.73
N HIS A 71 10.65 -5.71 1.52
CA HIS A 71 9.19 -5.72 1.51
C HIS A 71 8.62 -4.32 1.78
N TYR A 72 9.11 -3.62 2.80
CA TYR A 72 8.63 -2.28 3.12
C TYR A 72 8.79 -1.30 1.95
N PHE A 73 9.99 -1.18 1.40
CA PHE A 73 10.24 -0.23 0.31
C PHE A 73 9.53 -0.64 -0.97
N LEU A 74 9.57 -1.91 -1.34
CA LEU A 74 8.92 -2.41 -2.54
C LEU A 74 7.41 -2.17 -2.49
N HIS A 75 6.76 -2.60 -1.41
CA HIS A 75 5.32 -2.44 -1.25
C HIS A 75 4.92 -0.97 -1.20
N THR A 76 5.60 -0.16 -0.37
CA THR A 76 5.29 1.27 -0.21
C THR A 76 5.43 2.04 -1.51
N VAL A 77 6.56 1.89 -2.22
CA VAL A 77 6.79 2.60 -3.48
C VAL A 77 5.81 2.14 -4.56
N CYS A 78 5.63 0.84 -4.70
CA CYS A 78 4.74 0.29 -5.72
C CYS A 78 3.28 0.70 -5.50
N VAL A 79 2.78 0.65 -4.28
CA VAL A 79 1.42 1.10 -3.96
C VAL A 79 1.29 2.61 -4.17
N ALA A 80 2.24 3.41 -3.68
CA ALA A 80 2.18 4.87 -3.84
C ALA A 80 2.13 5.28 -5.33
N VAL A 81 3.00 4.70 -6.16
CA VAL A 81 3.02 5.00 -7.61
C VAL A 81 1.76 4.48 -8.29
N ALA A 82 1.31 3.26 -7.99
CA ALA A 82 0.09 2.72 -8.58
C ALA A 82 -1.14 3.58 -8.25
N LEU A 83 -1.27 4.05 -7.01
CA LEU A 83 -2.39 4.91 -6.61
C LEU A 83 -2.29 6.32 -7.21
N PHE A 84 -1.08 6.84 -7.38
CA PHE A 84 -0.86 8.09 -8.10
C PHE A 84 -1.31 7.97 -9.57
N LEU A 85 -0.95 6.88 -10.25
CA LEU A 85 -1.39 6.61 -11.61
C LEU A 85 -2.91 6.36 -11.69
N LEU A 86 -3.47 5.71 -10.69
CA LEU A 86 -4.93 5.48 -10.61
C LEU A 86 -5.71 6.80 -10.54
N TYR A 87 -5.19 7.80 -9.83
CA TYR A 87 -5.79 9.14 -9.84
C TYR A 87 -5.94 9.71 -11.26
N PHE A 88 -4.87 9.63 -12.06
CA PHE A 88 -4.92 10.12 -13.46
C PHE A 88 -5.83 9.27 -14.33
N LEU A 89 -5.81 7.96 -14.16
CA LEU A 89 -6.66 7.05 -14.91
C LEU A 89 -8.16 7.29 -14.66
N LEU A 90 -8.54 7.49 -13.41
CA LEU A 90 -9.94 7.75 -13.04
C LEU A 90 -10.40 9.16 -13.46
N SER A 91 -9.47 10.12 -13.43
CA SER A 91 -9.77 11.50 -13.86
C SER A 91 -9.81 11.65 -15.38
N ASN A 92 -9.05 10.84 -16.10
CA ASN A 92 -8.90 10.88 -17.56
C ASN A 92 -8.86 9.46 -18.13
N PRO A 93 -10.03 8.81 -18.31
CA PRO A 93 -10.09 7.41 -18.76
C PRO A 93 -9.41 7.13 -20.10
N GLU A 94 -9.29 8.15 -20.98
CA GLU A 94 -8.60 8.04 -22.26
C GLU A 94 -7.10 7.75 -22.13
N LEU A 95 -6.51 7.97 -20.94
CA LEU A 95 -5.12 7.62 -20.65
C LEU A 95 -4.92 6.12 -20.35
N GLY A 96 -6.01 5.34 -20.26
CA GLY A 96 -5.98 3.91 -19.92
C GLY A 96 -4.95 3.09 -20.69
N PRO A 97 -4.90 3.15 -22.03
CA PRO A 97 -3.92 2.39 -22.81
C PRO A 97 -2.46 2.74 -22.53
N LYS A 98 -2.18 3.97 -22.07
CA LYS A 98 -0.82 4.44 -21.74
C LYS A 98 -0.44 4.17 -20.29
N ILE A 99 -1.36 4.45 -19.37
CA ILE A 99 -1.10 4.39 -17.91
C ILE A 99 -1.35 2.98 -17.35
N GLY A 100 -2.35 2.27 -17.87
CA GLY A 100 -2.77 0.97 -17.36
C GLY A 100 -1.64 -0.05 -17.25
N PRO A 101 -0.89 -0.34 -18.33
CA PRO A 101 0.22 -1.31 -18.27
C PRO A 101 1.32 -0.92 -17.27
N VAL A 102 1.62 0.37 -17.12
CA VAL A 102 2.61 0.87 -16.16
C VAL A 102 2.09 0.69 -14.73
N MET A 103 0.84 1.05 -14.48
CA MET A 103 0.18 0.85 -13.19
C MET A 103 0.15 -0.63 -12.81
N ASP A 104 -0.19 -1.51 -13.75
CA ASP A 104 -0.21 -2.96 -13.53
C ASP A 104 1.18 -3.51 -13.16
N GLY A 105 2.24 -2.96 -13.74
CA GLY A 105 3.62 -3.29 -13.36
C GLY A 105 3.91 -2.96 -11.90
N PHE A 106 3.49 -1.79 -11.41
CA PHE A 106 3.63 -1.42 -10.00
C PHE A 106 2.74 -2.24 -9.08
N LEU A 107 1.51 -2.57 -9.48
CA LEU A 107 0.65 -3.50 -8.73
C LEU A 107 1.29 -4.90 -8.66
N GLY A 108 1.95 -5.36 -9.72
CA GLY A 108 2.75 -6.58 -9.73
C GLY A 108 3.91 -6.52 -8.72
N GLY A 109 4.57 -5.37 -8.59
CA GLY A 109 5.60 -5.14 -7.56
C GLY A 109 5.03 -5.19 -6.14
N ALA A 110 3.85 -4.61 -5.91
CA ALA A 110 3.15 -4.73 -4.63
C ALA A 110 2.75 -6.18 -4.33
N TYR A 111 2.28 -6.92 -5.32
CA TYR A 111 1.99 -8.36 -5.21
C TYR A 111 3.23 -9.16 -4.82
N LEU A 112 4.39 -8.88 -5.45
CA LEU A 112 5.67 -9.48 -5.05
C LEU A 112 6.00 -9.15 -3.60
N GLY A 113 5.75 -7.93 -3.13
CA GLY A 113 5.90 -7.55 -1.73
C GLY A 113 5.07 -8.44 -0.79
N ILE A 114 3.82 -8.73 -1.16
CA ILE A 114 2.95 -9.64 -0.40
C ILE A 114 3.52 -11.07 -0.38
N LEU A 115 4.08 -11.56 -1.49
CA LEU A 115 4.74 -12.87 -1.54
C LEU A 115 5.97 -12.93 -0.62
N ILE A 116 6.79 -11.86 -0.59
CA ILE A 116 7.90 -11.75 0.35
C ILE A 116 7.40 -11.81 1.80
N PHE A 117 6.33 -11.08 2.11
CA PHE A 117 5.72 -11.11 3.43
C PHE A 117 5.23 -12.51 3.80
N ALA A 118 4.51 -13.18 2.90
CA ALA A 118 4.03 -14.56 3.10
C ALA A 118 5.20 -15.52 3.37
N TYR A 119 6.28 -15.41 2.61
CA TYR A 119 7.49 -16.20 2.85
C TYR A 119 8.09 -15.95 4.24
N LEU A 120 8.14 -14.70 4.69
CA LEU A 120 8.65 -14.36 6.01
C LEU A 120 7.75 -14.91 7.13
N VAL A 121 6.43 -14.85 6.95
CA VAL A 121 5.47 -15.47 7.89
C VAL A 121 5.72 -16.97 7.99
N LEU A 122 5.81 -17.66 6.86
CA LEU A 122 6.02 -19.12 6.83
C LEU A 122 7.35 -19.56 7.46
N THR A 123 8.39 -18.76 7.32
CA THR A 123 9.75 -19.16 7.71
C THR A 123 10.21 -18.59 9.04
N ARG A 124 9.69 -17.44 9.47
CA ARG A 124 10.20 -16.65 10.60
C ARG A 124 9.17 -16.22 11.62
N ALA A 125 7.86 -16.38 11.37
CA ALA A 125 6.82 -16.11 12.35
C ALA A 125 6.77 -17.26 13.37
N LYS A 126 7.79 -17.30 14.23
CA LYS A 126 7.91 -18.28 15.32
C LYS A 126 8.03 -17.51 16.64
N GLU A 127 7.39 -18.04 17.67
CA GLU A 127 7.50 -17.56 19.06
C GLU A 127 8.93 -17.65 19.60
#